data_8092fe4417cb03e4cc0a974fa6e4250b
#
_entry.id   8092fe4417cb03e4cc0a974fa6e4250b
#
_cell.length_a   1.000
_cell.length_b   1.000
_cell.length_c   1.000
_cell.angle_alpha   90.00
_cell.angle_beta   90.00
_cell.angle_gamma   90.00
#
_symmetry.space_group_name_H-M   'P 1'
#
loop_
_entity.id
_entity.type
_entity.pdbx_description
1 polymer ?
#
loop_
_entity_poly.entity_id
_entity_poly.type
_entity_poly.pdbx_seq_one_letter_code
_entity_poly.pdbx_strand_id
1 'polypeptide(L)'
;MRLRKRFARQYREFTAWIKLITFYEIAVGMKSTMSHLIHYKPVTLQYPHEKRILPDNYRGMLALLRYDDGTEKCVGCDLCEAACPSRVIAVVSAEVPAEPTKRYAREYSMDMTRCLFCGLCVQACPVDALAMTREYEWAVYDKRDLLLNKHQLLAIGDRAFQIREKRLEFQHPNLAVFNVASANHPSKGC
;
A
#
# COMPACT_ATOMS: atom_id res chain seq x y z
N MET A 1 70.66 -10.45 -9.79
CA MET A 1 69.22 -10.65 -9.66
C MET A 1 68.65 -10.26 -8.27
N ARG A 2 69.34 -10.47 -7.17
CA ARG A 2 68.93 -10.17 -5.78
C ARG A 2 68.84 -8.68 -5.43
N LEU A 3 69.72 -7.82 -5.97
CA LEU A 3 69.73 -6.35 -5.73
C LEU A 3 68.52 -5.66 -6.32
N ARG A 4 68.06 -5.99 -7.51
CA ARG A 4 66.84 -5.44 -8.15
C ARG A 4 65.58 -5.71 -7.34
N LYS A 5 65.47 -6.90 -6.72
CA LYS A 5 64.33 -7.24 -5.85
C LYS A 5 64.32 -6.46 -4.54
N ARG A 6 65.50 -6.13 -3.96
CA ARG A 6 65.59 -5.31 -2.76
C ARG A 6 65.19 -3.87 -3.01
N PHE A 7 65.68 -3.25 -4.11
CA PHE A 7 65.27 -1.89 -4.51
C PHE A 7 63.77 -1.78 -4.78
N ALA A 8 63.16 -2.77 -5.47
CA ALA A 8 61.74 -2.77 -5.74
C ALA A 8 60.87 -2.94 -4.48
N ARG A 9 61.38 -3.64 -3.46
CA ARG A 9 60.72 -3.78 -2.16
C ARG A 9 60.79 -2.47 -1.37
N GLN A 10 61.95 -1.85 -1.29
CA GLN A 10 62.16 -0.59 -0.58
C GLN A 10 61.37 0.56 -1.22
N TYR A 11 61.25 0.61 -2.54
CA TYR A 11 60.44 1.58 -3.24
C TYR A 11 58.94 1.39 -2.95
N ARG A 12 58.46 0.15 -2.86
CA ARG A 12 57.07 -0.12 -2.49
C ARG A 12 56.74 0.26 -1.05
N GLU A 13 57.64 0.02 -0.14
CA GLU A 13 57.48 0.42 1.26
C GLU A 13 57.47 1.95 1.40
N PHE A 14 58.36 2.65 0.69
CA PHE A 14 58.39 4.12 0.64
C PHE A 14 57.13 4.71 0.04
N THR A 15 56.63 4.17 -1.07
CA THR A 15 55.37 4.64 -1.68
C THR A 15 54.16 4.35 -0.81
N ALA A 16 54.14 3.23 -0.10
CA ALA A 16 53.08 2.92 0.88
C ALA A 16 53.09 3.91 2.04
N TRP A 17 54.28 4.30 2.54
CA TRP A 17 54.44 5.32 3.57
C TRP A 17 53.97 6.70 3.12
N ILE A 18 54.30 7.13 1.90
CA ILE A 18 53.81 8.37 1.33
C ILE A 18 52.27 8.36 1.20
N LYS A 19 51.66 7.26 0.72
CA LYS A 19 50.21 7.13 0.63
C LYS A 19 49.51 7.24 1.98
N LEU A 20 50.12 6.67 3.03
CA LEU A 20 49.60 6.75 4.39
C LEU A 20 49.65 8.19 4.93
N ILE A 21 50.77 8.91 4.74
CA ILE A 21 50.92 10.28 5.22
C ILE A 21 50.04 11.28 4.44
N THR A 22 49.84 11.06 3.15
CA THR A 22 49.04 11.95 2.29
C THR A 22 47.55 11.63 2.34
N PHE A 23 47.13 10.68 3.19
CA PHE A 23 45.71 10.26 3.29
C PHE A 23 45.08 9.92 1.93
N TYR A 24 45.91 9.41 1.00
CA TYR A 24 45.50 9.12 -0.37
C TYR A 24 44.24 8.25 -0.44
N GLU A 25 44.13 7.21 0.38
CA GLU A 25 42.99 6.32 0.43
C GLU A 25 41.70 7.06 0.84
N ILE A 26 41.80 8.01 1.75
CA ILE A 26 40.66 8.86 2.15
C ILE A 26 40.22 9.76 1.00
N ALA A 27 41.20 10.38 0.29
CA ALA A 27 40.88 11.20 -0.87
C ALA A 27 40.21 10.42 -2.00
N VAL A 28 40.62 9.18 -2.23
CA VAL A 28 39.98 8.27 -3.20
C VAL A 28 38.56 7.92 -2.74
N GLY A 29 38.35 7.59 -1.47
CA GLY A 29 37.03 7.35 -0.91
C GLY A 29 36.11 8.58 -1.02
N MET A 30 36.60 9.76 -0.67
CA MET A 30 35.85 11.01 -0.81
C MET A 30 35.50 11.31 -2.28
N LYS A 31 36.39 11.07 -3.22
CA LYS A 31 36.10 11.22 -4.65
C LYS A 31 34.95 10.31 -5.09
N SER A 32 34.92 9.06 -4.62
CA SER A 32 33.86 8.12 -4.93
C SER A 32 32.49 8.61 -4.39
N THR A 33 32.43 9.00 -3.11
CA THR A 33 31.19 9.52 -2.49
C THR A 33 30.73 10.82 -3.14
N MET A 34 31.67 11.74 -3.47
CA MET A 34 31.36 12.98 -4.17
C MET A 34 30.81 12.72 -5.58
N SER A 35 31.37 11.74 -6.30
CA SER A 35 30.87 11.34 -7.61
C SER A 35 29.41 10.83 -7.51
N HIS A 36 29.08 10.04 -6.50
CA HIS A 36 27.71 9.62 -6.25
C HIS A 36 26.78 10.80 -5.94
N LEU A 37 27.21 11.74 -5.12
CA LEU A 37 26.42 12.93 -4.79
C LEU A 37 26.06 13.78 -6.01
N ILE A 38 27.00 13.93 -6.96
CA ILE A 38 26.83 14.81 -8.11
C ILE A 38 26.11 14.11 -9.27
N HIS A 39 26.38 12.83 -9.51
CA HIS A 39 25.92 12.14 -10.74
C HIS A 39 24.65 11.33 -10.53
N TYR A 40 24.35 10.91 -9.29
CA TYR A 40 23.18 10.06 -9.03
C TYR A 40 22.00 10.89 -8.52
N LYS A 41 20.84 10.70 -9.17
CA LYS A 41 19.59 11.28 -8.67
C LYS A 41 19.19 10.58 -7.36
N PRO A 42 18.64 11.32 -6.38
CA PRO A 42 18.13 10.73 -5.15
C PRO A 42 16.98 9.76 -5.47
N VAL A 43 16.99 8.59 -4.85
CA VAL A 43 15.93 7.57 -4.99
C VAL A 43 14.78 7.86 -4.03
N THR A 44 14.99 8.73 -3.05
CA THR A 44 13.99 9.10 -2.05
C THR A 44 12.87 9.94 -2.64
N LEU A 45 11.62 9.57 -2.31
CA LEU A 45 10.44 10.37 -2.64
C LEU A 45 10.34 11.55 -1.69
N GLN A 46 10.07 12.72 -2.23
CA GLN A 46 9.92 13.97 -1.46
C GLN A 46 8.47 14.09 -0.93
N TYR A 47 8.12 13.23 0.03
CA TYR A 47 6.82 13.34 0.70
C TYR A 47 6.74 14.65 1.52
N PRO A 48 5.62 15.42 1.50
CA PRO A 48 4.32 15.11 0.89
C PRO A 48 4.16 15.58 -0.56
N HIS A 49 5.18 16.21 -1.17
CA HIS A 49 5.09 16.76 -2.53
C HIS A 49 4.97 15.67 -3.58
N GLU A 50 5.70 14.57 -3.38
CA GLU A 50 5.63 13.39 -4.24
C GLU A 50 5.07 12.21 -3.43
N LYS A 51 3.98 11.61 -3.94
CA LYS A 51 3.37 10.42 -3.34
C LYS A 51 3.67 9.19 -4.19
N ARG A 52 3.95 8.09 -3.52
CA ARG A 52 4.18 6.81 -4.19
C ARG A 52 2.88 6.30 -4.81
N ILE A 53 2.94 5.88 -6.07
CA ILE A 53 1.85 5.15 -6.71
C ILE A 53 1.81 3.75 -6.11
N LEU A 54 0.72 3.43 -5.43
CA LEU A 54 0.52 2.13 -4.80
C LEU A 54 0.01 1.12 -5.84
N PRO A 55 0.45 -0.15 -5.75
CA PRO A 55 -0.03 -1.21 -6.63
C PRO A 55 -1.52 -1.52 -6.39
N ASP A 56 -2.16 -2.17 -7.35
CA ASP A 56 -3.60 -2.49 -7.28
C ASP A 56 -3.96 -3.43 -6.14
N ASN A 57 -3.05 -4.32 -5.77
CA ASN A 57 -3.20 -5.27 -4.68
C ASN A 57 -2.81 -4.72 -3.30
N TYR A 58 -2.64 -3.40 -3.17
CA TYR A 58 -2.35 -2.79 -1.88
C TYR A 58 -3.53 -2.96 -0.91
N ARG A 59 -3.22 -3.34 0.33
CA ARG A 59 -4.19 -3.56 1.39
C ARG A 59 -4.18 -2.39 2.36
N GLY A 60 -4.86 -1.31 2.00
CA GLY A 60 -5.07 -0.15 2.87
C GLY A 60 -6.37 -0.26 3.67
N MET A 61 -7.01 0.87 3.91
CA MET A 61 -8.23 0.95 4.72
C MET A 61 -9.35 0.10 4.13
N LEU A 62 -10.07 -0.63 4.99
CA LEU A 62 -11.26 -1.39 4.59
C LEU A 62 -12.41 -0.44 4.27
N ALA A 63 -13.19 -0.80 3.27
CA ALA A 63 -14.37 -0.07 2.85
C ALA A 63 -15.56 -0.99 2.60
N LEU A 64 -16.76 -0.49 2.84
CA LEU A 64 -18.00 -1.10 2.39
C LEU A 64 -18.41 -0.53 1.03
N LEU A 65 -18.92 -1.39 0.17
CA LEU A 65 -19.30 -1.05 -1.19
C LEU A 65 -20.81 -0.91 -1.35
N ARG A 66 -21.21 -0.08 -2.31
CA ARG A 66 -22.56 0.06 -2.80
C ARG A 66 -22.68 -0.53 -4.21
N TYR A 67 -23.91 -0.82 -4.61
CA TYR A 67 -24.25 -1.03 -6.00
C TYR A 67 -24.31 0.31 -6.76
N ASP A 68 -24.38 0.26 -8.08
CA ASP A 68 -24.45 1.45 -8.93
C ASP A 68 -25.76 2.25 -8.70
N ASP A 69 -26.79 1.61 -8.20
CA ASP A 69 -28.07 2.22 -7.80
C ASP A 69 -27.98 2.94 -6.42
N GLY A 70 -26.83 2.91 -5.74
CA GLY A 70 -26.58 3.51 -4.43
C GLY A 70 -26.99 2.63 -3.25
N THR A 71 -27.60 1.45 -3.48
CA THR A 71 -27.96 0.52 -2.41
C THR A 71 -26.74 -0.18 -1.82
N GLU A 72 -26.81 -0.57 -0.55
CA GLU A 72 -25.69 -1.25 0.12
C GLU A 72 -25.58 -2.71 -0.34
N LYS A 73 -24.36 -3.16 -0.64
CA LYS A 73 -24.12 -4.56 -0.99
C LYS A 73 -24.19 -5.50 0.20
N CYS A 74 -23.93 -5.00 1.42
CA CYS A 74 -23.82 -5.82 2.62
C CYS A 74 -25.17 -6.38 3.05
N VAL A 75 -25.26 -7.71 3.13
CA VAL A 75 -26.47 -8.45 3.55
C VAL A 75 -26.45 -8.84 5.03
N GLY A 76 -25.44 -8.46 5.81
CA GLY A 76 -25.34 -8.79 7.23
C GLY A 76 -25.24 -10.29 7.50
N CYS A 77 -24.43 -11.03 6.77
CA CYS A 77 -24.27 -12.48 6.92
C CYS A 77 -23.26 -12.90 8.00
N ASP A 78 -22.55 -11.94 8.62
CA ASP A 78 -21.59 -12.09 9.71
C ASP A 78 -20.34 -12.93 9.39
N LEU A 79 -20.16 -13.41 8.15
CA LEU A 79 -19.01 -14.21 7.73
C LEU A 79 -17.68 -13.45 7.85
N CYS A 80 -17.69 -12.13 7.62
CA CYS A 80 -16.50 -11.29 7.76
C CYS A 80 -16.07 -11.16 9.23
N GLU A 81 -17.00 -11.15 10.18
CA GLU A 81 -16.74 -11.18 11.61
C GLU A 81 -16.11 -12.52 12.02
N ALA A 82 -16.70 -13.63 11.57
CA ALA A 82 -16.19 -14.97 11.86
C ALA A 82 -14.80 -15.23 11.26
N ALA A 83 -14.52 -14.69 10.06
CA ALA A 83 -13.24 -14.83 9.38
C ALA A 83 -12.14 -13.91 9.93
N CYS A 84 -12.47 -12.95 10.79
CA CYS A 84 -11.51 -11.96 11.29
C CYS A 84 -10.63 -12.56 12.40
N PRO A 85 -9.29 -12.73 12.19
CA PRO A 85 -8.42 -13.30 13.21
C PRO A 85 -8.26 -12.38 14.44
N SER A 86 -8.33 -11.07 14.25
CA SER A 86 -8.23 -10.08 15.32
C SER A 86 -9.57 -9.74 15.98
N ARG A 87 -10.68 -10.28 15.46
CA ARG A 87 -12.05 -10.00 15.94
C ARG A 87 -12.35 -8.52 16.10
N VAL A 88 -12.03 -7.75 15.07
CA VAL A 88 -12.19 -6.28 15.05
C VAL A 88 -13.46 -5.82 14.35
N ILE A 89 -14.20 -6.74 13.73
CA ILE A 89 -15.46 -6.48 13.03
C ILE A 89 -16.57 -6.96 13.91
N ALA A 90 -17.61 -6.15 14.07
CA ALA A 90 -18.86 -6.55 14.69
C ALA A 90 -20.01 -6.14 13.78
N VAL A 91 -20.93 -7.07 13.53
CA VAL A 91 -22.06 -6.90 12.61
C VAL A 91 -23.34 -7.21 13.36
N VAL A 92 -24.34 -6.34 13.25
CA VAL A 92 -25.69 -6.57 13.73
C VAL A 92 -26.61 -6.63 12.53
N SER A 93 -27.07 -7.82 12.19
CA SER A 93 -27.98 -8.03 11.07
C SER A 93 -29.43 -7.74 11.45
N ALA A 94 -30.24 -7.34 10.48
CA ALA A 94 -31.68 -7.17 10.61
C ALA A 94 -32.41 -7.61 9.32
N GLU A 95 -33.67 -7.91 9.44
CA GLU A 95 -34.55 -8.23 8.30
C GLU A 95 -35.17 -6.94 7.76
N VAL A 96 -35.38 -6.89 6.44
CA VAL A 96 -36.03 -5.74 5.82
C VAL A 96 -37.54 -5.84 6.12
N PRO A 97 -38.15 -4.81 6.73
CA PRO A 97 -39.56 -4.87 7.12
C PRO A 97 -40.55 -5.14 5.96
N ALA A 98 -40.20 -4.70 4.76
CA ALA A 98 -41.01 -4.90 3.56
C ALA A 98 -40.81 -6.28 2.90
N GLU A 99 -39.66 -6.92 3.12
CA GLU A 99 -39.29 -8.21 2.53
C GLU A 99 -38.50 -9.04 3.55
N PRO A 100 -39.17 -9.85 4.38
CA PRO A 100 -38.55 -10.61 5.48
C PRO A 100 -37.51 -11.65 4.99
N THR A 101 -37.50 -11.97 3.72
CA THR A 101 -36.47 -12.83 3.09
C THR A 101 -35.16 -12.12 2.84
N LYS A 102 -35.15 -10.78 2.81
CA LYS A 102 -33.94 -9.97 2.62
C LYS A 102 -33.40 -9.50 3.96
N ARG A 103 -32.08 -9.66 4.12
CA ARG A 103 -31.34 -9.20 5.29
C ARG A 103 -30.40 -8.06 4.91
N TYR A 104 -30.07 -7.22 5.87
CA TYR A 104 -29.10 -6.16 5.75
C TYR A 104 -28.33 -5.99 7.06
N ALA A 105 -27.16 -5.38 7.02
CA ALA A 105 -26.44 -5.01 8.23
C ALA A 105 -27.04 -3.73 8.81
N ARG A 106 -27.76 -3.85 9.93
CA ARG A 106 -28.29 -2.68 10.65
C ARG A 106 -27.15 -1.85 11.22
N GLU A 107 -26.21 -2.50 11.88
CA GLU A 107 -25.01 -1.88 12.40
C GLU A 107 -23.78 -2.65 11.90
N TYR A 108 -22.74 -1.93 11.59
CA TYR A 108 -21.45 -2.48 11.22
C TYR A 108 -20.40 -1.60 11.89
N SER A 109 -19.55 -2.18 12.70
CA SER A 109 -18.46 -1.47 13.35
C SER A 109 -17.13 -2.19 13.14
N MET A 110 -16.07 -1.43 13.02
CA MET A 110 -14.73 -1.94 12.82
C MET A 110 -13.70 -1.15 13.62
N ASP A 111 -12.88 -1.84 14.38
CA ASP A 111 -11.75 -1.26 15.09
C ASP A 111 -10.48 -1.32 14.22
N MET A 112 -10.15 -0.21 13.56
CA MET A 112 -8.96 -0.10 12.72
C MET A 112 -7.64 -0.19 13.50
N THR A 113 -7.66 0.10 14.81
CA THR A 113 -6.45 0.11 15.63
C THR A 113 -5.80 -1.26 15.80
N ARG A 114 -6.59 -2.33 15.66
CA ARG A 114 -6.18 -3.72 15.80
C ARG A 114 -6.26 -4.52 14.51
N CYS A 115 -6.63 -3.87 13.42
CA CYS A 115 -6.74 -4.53 12.12
C CYS A 115 -5.37 -4.94 11.58
N LEU A 116 -5.24 -6.19 11.12
CA LEU A 116 -4.01 -6.73 10.52
C LEU A 116 -3.93 -6.50 9.00
N PHE A 117 -4.93 -5.91 8.38
CA PHE A 117 -5.02 -5.72 6.93
C PHE A 117 -4.79 -7.01 6.12
N CYS A 118 -5.16 -8.16 6.69
CA CYS A 118 -4.94 -9.47 6.07
C CYS A 118 -5.86 -9.76 4.87
N GLY A 119 -7.02 -9.08 4.77
CA GLY A 119 -7.97 -9.22 3.67
C GLY A 119 -8.86 -10.47 3.75
N LEU A 120 -8.80 -11.28 4.80
CA LEU A 120 -9.64 -12.48 4.95
C LEU A 120 -11.14 -12.15 4.99
N CYS A 121 -11.51 -11.01 5.57
CA CYS A 121 -12.89 -10.52 5.57
C CYS A 121 -13.42 -10.24 4.16
N VAL A 122 -12.56 -9.75 3.25
CA VAL A 122 -12.92 -9.53 1.85
C VAL A 122 -13.13 -10.86 1.14
N GLN A 123 -12.25 -11.83 1.35
CA GLN A 123 -12.36 -13.17 0.76
C GLN A 123 -13.58 -13.96 1.27
N ALA A 124 -13.97 -13.75 2.52
CA ALA A 124 -15.13 -14.41 3.13
C ALA A 124 -16.47 -13.79 2.73
N CYS A 125 -16.47 -12.63 2.07
CA CYS A 125 -17.70 -11.93 1.71
C CYS A 125 -18.35 -12.53 0.45
N PRO A 126 -19.55 -13.13 0.53
CA PRO A 126 -20.17 -13.82 -0.60
C PRO A 126 -20.78 -12.86 -1.64
N VAL A 127 -20.93 -11.57 -1.29
CA VAL A 127 -21.55 -10.54 -2.13
C VAL A 127 -20.57 -9.43 -2.53
N ASP A 128 -19.29 -9.63 -2.29
CA ASP A 128 -18.23 -8.65 -2.57
C ASP A 128 -18.57 -7.23 -2.05
N ALA A 129 -19.14 -7.17 -0.85
CA ALA A 129 -19.51 -5.92 -0.19
C ALA A 129 -18.33 -5.24 0.49
N LEU A 130 -17.18 -5.94 0.65
CA LEU A 130 -15.98 -5.43 1.29
C LEU A 130 -14.86 -5.30 0.28
N ALA A 131 -14.10 -4.22 0.39
CA ALA A 131 -12.89 -4.02 -0.41
C ALA A 131 -11.79 -3.35 0.41
N MET A 132 -10.53 -3.66 0.07
CA MET A 132 -9.38 -2.95 0.59
C MET A 132 -9.06 -1.79 -0.34
N THR A 133 -8.99 -0.59 0.22
CA THR A 133 -8.68 0.61 -0.55
C THR A 133 -7.17 0.83 -0.64
N ARG A 134 -6.75 1.84 -1.41
CA ARG A 134 -5.36 2.30 -1.43
C ARG A 134 -5.09 3.44 -0.45
N GLU A 135 -6.09 3.81 0.35
CA GLU A 135 -5.92 4.85 1.34
C GLU A 135 -5.08 4.34 2.51
N TYR A 136 -4.05 5.10 2.87
CA TYR A 136 -3.15 4.83 4.00
C TYR A 136 -2.92 6.08 4.86
N GLU A 137 -3.37 7.25 4.41
CA GLU A 137 -3.22 8.53 5.13
C GLU A 137 -4.44 8.79 6.01
N TRP A 138 -4.48 8.14 7.17
CA TRP A 138 -5.59 8.25 8.13
C TRP A 138 -5.09 8.43 9.57
N ALA A 139 -4.14 9.36 9.75
CA ALA A 139 -3.69 9.76 11.06
C ALA A 139 -4.79 10.56 11.79
N VAL A 140 -5.04 10.23 13.04
CA VAL A 140 -6.04 10.87 13.90
C VAL A 140 -5.41 11.25 15.23
N TYR A 141 -6.01 12.20 15.95
CA TYR A 141 -5.56 12.62 17.28
C TYR A 141 -6.09 11.71 18.39
N ASP A 142 -7.32 11.21 18.25
CA ASP A 142 -7.94 10.31 19.23
C ASP A 142 -8.09 8.90 18.63
N LYS A 143 -7.68 7.90 19.40
CA LYS A 143 -7.82 6.49 19.03
C LYS A 143 -9.28 6.10 18.75
N ARG A 144 -10.24 6.75 19.39
CA ARG A 144 -11.67 6.51 19.20
C ARG A 144 -12.16 6.83 17.80
N ASP A 145 -11.50 7.76 17.09
CA ASP A 145 -11.83 8.11 15.72
C ASP A 145 -11.50 6.98 14.71
N LEU A 146 -10.70 5.98 15.14
CA LEU A 146 -10.40 4.78 14.39
C LEU A 146 -11.40 3.63 14.62
N LEU A 147 -12.43 3.85 15.45
CA LEU A 147 -13.59 2.99 15.54
C LEU A 147 -14.60 3.41 14.47
N LEU A 148 -14.56 2.73 13.34
CA LEU A 148 -15.34 3.12 12.17
C LEU A 148 -16.74 2.49 12.21
N ASN A 149 -17.73 3.34 11.96
CA ASN A 149 -19.13 2.94 11.81
C ASN A 149 -19.43 2.58 10.35
N LYS A 150 -20.55 1.92 10.11
CA LYS A 150 -21.06 1.55 8.79
C LYS A 150 -21.05 2.73 7.79
N HIS A 151 -21.56 3.88 8.18
CA HIS A 151 -21.62 5.07 7.33
C HIS A 151 -20.23 5.60 6.92
N GLN A 152 -19.27 5.55 7.83
CA GLN A 152 -17.89 5.95 7.55
C GLN A 152 -17.22 4.97 6.59
N LEU A 153 -17.43 3.66 6.76
CA LEU A 153 -16.91 2.65 5.86
C LEU A 153 -17.50 2.75 4.44
N LEU A 154 -18.78 3.07 4.32
CA LEU A 154 -19.41 3.35 3.03
C LEU A 154 -18.86 4.62 2.39
N ALA A 155 -18.69 5.69 3.16
CA ALA A 155 -18.11 6.93 2.66
C ALA A 155 -16.65 6.76 2.17
N ILE A 156 -15.88 5.89 2.85
CA ILE A 156 -14.53 5.51 2.40
C ILE A 156 -14.61 4.79 1.05
N GLY A 157 -15.55 3.87 0.91
CA GLY A 157 -15.78 3.14 -0.34
C GLY A 157 -16.12 4.08 -1.49
N ASP A 158 -17.11 4.93 -1.30
CA ASP A 158 -17.56 5.90 -2.30
C ASP A 158 -16.40 6.80 -2.73
N ARG A 159 -15.64 7.34 -1.78
CA ARG A 159 -14.48 8.20 -2.06
C ARG A 159 -13.34 7.47 -2.78
N ALA A 160 -12.98 6.28 -2.32
CA ALA A 160 -11.84 5.54 -2.86
C ALA A 160 -12.08 5.09 -4.31
N PHE A 161 -13.32 4.71 -4.65
CA PHE A 161 -13.66 4.27 -6.00
C PHE A 161 -13.85 5.46 -6.96
N GLN A 162 -14.46 6.55 -6.52
CA GLN A 162 -14.54 7.78 -7.33
C GLN A 162 -13.16 8.36 -7.66
N ILE A 163 -12.23 8.36 -6.70
CA ILE A 163 -10.85 8.82 -6.92
C ILE A 163 -10.14 7.88 -7.90
N ARG A 164 -10.40 6.58 -7.85
CA ARG A 164 -9.81 5.62 -8.79
C ARG A 164 -10.23 5.92 -10.22
N GLU A 165 -11.51 6.13 -10.45
CA GLU A 165 -12.07 6.45 -11.77
C GLU A 165 -11.49 7.76 -12.32
N LYS A 166 -11.52 8.84 -11.55
CA LYS A 166 -10.92 10.14 -11.93
C LYS A 166 -9.42 10.07 -12.16
N ARG A 167 -8.69 9.26 -11.40
CA ARG A 167 -7.24 9.12 -11.55
C ARG A 167 -6.87 8.37 -12.83
N LEU A 168 -7.66 7.38 -13.24
CA LEU A 168 -7.47 6.68 -14.49
C LEU A 168 -7.70 7.61 -15.69
N GLU A 169 -8.71 8.49 -15.63
CA GLU A 169 -8.95 9.53 -16.63
C GLU A 169 -7.81 10.53 -16.74
N PHE A 170 -7.21 10.94 -15.61
CA PHE A 170 -6.20 12.01 -15.59
C PHE A 170 -4.79 11.53 -15.96
N GLN A 171 -4.43 10.27 -15.67
CA GLN A 171 -3.07 9.78 -15.90
C GLN A 171 -2.78 9.31 -17.33
N HIS A 172 -3.77 8.80 -18.06
CA HIS A 172 -3.59 8.41 -19.46
C HIS A 172 -4.93 8.32 -20.20
N PRO A 173 -5.27 9.29 -21.04
CA PRO A 173 -6.43 9.18 -21.93
C PRO A 173 -6.39 7.95 -22.86
N ASN A 174 -5.21 7.36 -23.06
CA ASN A 174 -5.01 6.15 -23.88
C ASN A 174 -4.93 4.84 -23.08
N LEU A 175 -4.82 4.86 -21.75
CA LEU A 175 -4.80 3.66 -20.91
C LEU A 175 -6.20 3.18 -20.48
N ALA A 176 -7.21 4.02 -20.63
CA ALA A 176 -8.61 3.60 -20.47
C ALA A 176 -8.95 2.41 -21.39
N VAL A 177 -8.33 2.36 -22.58
CA VAL A 177 -8.50 1.27 -23.55
C VAL A 177 -7.84 -0.04 -23.07
N PHE A 178 -6.72 0.03 -22.33
CA PHE A 178 -6.02 -1.16 -21.85
C PHE A 178 -6.67 -1.80 -20.61
N ASN A 179 -7.29 -1.01 -19.74
CA ASN A 179 -7.91 -1.54 -18.51
C ASN A 179 -9.29 -2.19 -18.76
N VAL A 180 -10.00 -1.79 -19.81
CA VAL A 180 -11.26 -2.47 -20.21
C VAL A 180 -10.96 -3.90 -20.73
N ALA A 181 -9.82 -4.10 -21.39
CA ALA A 181 -9.41 -5.43 -21.86
C ALA A 181 -9.00 -6.38 -20.73
N SER A 182 -8.45 -5.86 -19.62
CA SER A 182 -8.07 -6.70 -18.47
C SER A 182 -9.23 -7.03 -17.53
N ALA A 183 -10.28 -6.20 -17.49
CA ALA A 183 -11.49 -6.45 -16.73
C ALA A 183 -12.36 -7.58 -17.32
N ASN A 184 -12.18 -7.89 -18.61
CA ASN A 184 -12.91 -8.95 -19.32
C ASN A 184 -12.10 -10.26 -19.47
N HIS A 185 -10.98 -10.41 -18.75
CA HIS A 185 -10.29 -11.69 -18.75
C HIS A 185 -11.05 -12.65 -17.83
N PRO A 186 -11.71 -13.70 -18.39
CA PRO A 186 -12.32 -14.72 -17.54
C PRO A 186 -11.18 -15.37 -16.75
N SER A 187 -11.31 -15.40 -15.43
CA SER A 187 -10.45 -16.16 -14.55
C SER A 187 -10.44 -17.62 -15.03
N LYS A 188 -9.38 -17.99 -15.78
CA LYS A 188 -9.11 -19.40 -16.03
C LYS A 188 -8.69 -19.97 -14.67
N GLY A 189 -9.57 -20.82 -14.17
CA GLY A 189 -9.36 -21.55 -12.94
C GLY A 189 -8.05 -22.37 -12.99
N CYS A 190 -7.38 -22.39 -11.88
CA CYS A 190 -6.57 -23.51 -11.38
C CYS A 190 -7.17 -23.92 -10.04
#